data_9b6d01a88c97690c1ea765ed6306c23e
#
_entry.id   9b6d01a88c97690c1ea765ed6306c23e
#
_cell.length_a   1.000
_cell.length_b   1.000
_cell.length_c   1.000
_cell.angle_alpha   90.00
_cell.angle_beta   90.00
_cell.angle_gamma   90.00
#
_symmetry.space_group_name_H-M   'P 1'
#
loop_
_entity.id
_entity.type
_entity.pdbx_description
1 polymer ?
#
loop_
_entity_poly.entity_id
_entity_poly.type
_entity_poly.pdbx_seq_one_letter_code
_entity_poly.pdbx_strand_id
1 'polypeptide(L)'
;MNFRAKKATVLIMALSLLTISYGQTSVIKGVSPLDELPGYIKRVTYFGQRADFSHDGKRILFLAKTFGDVYEVELETGIIRPMTHHYFHEGYTRALYLANGDILLSGARHFDANDPWASRSEKNAELWVLKKDLSGPPVALGEKCSEGPAVSRKHMRIAWTQGGAFYMADIVYKDGKPELAGKRKILDGRDLPFKAGLETQNFRPPDEKELIFSAYDYQGTEVMGLDIETGKVVNYSKAPKQYDEPEGIFPDGRYTLVECDKHNRKGTQYIDIYKLALDGSARTQRLTFFSNYDGYKASNPVVSDDGRYMAFQVAERGDVAGVGRGILIFDLKSYEKAEKQHNHKSAESSMSSGRLSSMNL
;
A
#
# COMPACT_ATOMS: atom_id res chain seq x y z
N MET A 1 -71.86 28.14 37.99
CA MET A 1 -71.07 28.02 36.73
C MET A 1 -69.73 27.46 37.09
N ASN A 2 -69.56 26.15 36.89
CA ASN A 2 -68.36 25.43 37.30
C ASN A 2 -67.40 25.28 36.07
N PHE A 3 -66.26 25.91 36.14
CA PHE A 3 -65.21 25.68 35.16
C PHE A 3 -64.25 24.56 35.64
N ARG A 4 -64.34 23.41 34.99
CA ARG A 4 -63.31 22.29 35.15
C ARG A 4 -62.12 22.61 34.35
N ALA A 5 -60.96 22.78 34.99
CA ALA A 5 -59.65 22.85 34.35
C ALA A 5 -59.17 21.43 33.95
N LYS A 6 -58.93 21.20 32.66
CA LYS A 6 -58.31 20.01 32.17
C LYS A 6 -56.76 20.14 32.32
N LYS A 7 -56.18 19.27 33.13
CA LYS A 7 -54.72 19.12 33.19
C LYS A 7 -54.23 18.38 31.94
N ALA A 8 -53.43 19.05 31.11
CA ALA A 8 -52.71 18.44 30.02
C ALA A 8 -51.36 17.89 30.55
N THR A 9 -51.20 16.58 30.53
CA THR A 9 -49.96 15.92 30.87
C THR A 9 -49.07 15.97 29.65
N VAL A 10 -47.98 16.75 29.68
CA VAL A 10 -46.94 16.78 28.66
C VAL A 10 -45.98 15.65 28.94
N LEU A 11 -45.96 14.63 28.08
CA LEU A 11 -45.01 13.53 28.11
C LEU A 11 -43.74 14.02 27.41
N ILE A 12 -42.71 14.34 28.18
CA ILE A 12 -41.37 14.66 27.64
C ILE A 12 -40.67 13.33 27.34
N MET A 13 -40.62 12.97 26.04
CA MET A 13 -39.79 11.88 25.56
C MET A 13 -38.34 12.38 25.54
N ALA A 14 -37.54 11.94 26.52
CA ALA A 14 -36.09 12.16 26.51
C ALA A 14 -35.46 11.30 25.41
N LEU A 15 -35.13 11.92 24.28
CA LEU A 15 -34.35 11.32 23.23
C LEU A 15 -32.88 11.28 23.70
N SER A 16 -32.42 10.16 24.24
CA SER A 16 -31.03 9.95 24.55
C SER A 16 -30.24 9.81 23.22
N LEU A 17 -29.63 10.91 22.78
CA LEU A 17 -28.59 10.91 21.77
C LEU A 17 -27.39 10.11 22.32
N LEU A 18 -27.27 8.86 21.91
CA LEU A 18 -26.01 8.12 22.02
C LEU A 18 -25.02 8.81 21.08
N THR A 19 -24.25 9.75 21.59
CA THR A 19 -23.04 10.22 20.97
C THR A 19 -22.04 9.06 21.07
N ILE A 20 -21.84 8.36 19.97
CA ILE A 20 -20.66 7.47 19.82
C ILE A 20 -19.45 8.39 19.86
N SER A 21 -18.87 8.55 21.04
CA SER A 21 -17.56 9.17 21.21
C SER A 21 -16.57 8.24 20.55
N TYR A 22 -16.05 8.63 19.38
CA TYR A 22 -14.82 8.08 18.86
C TYR A 22 -13.74 8.47 19.88
N GLY A 23 -13.45 7.55 20.81
CA GLY A 23 -12.39 7.74 21.76
C GLY A 23 -11.08 7.98 20.98
N GLN A 24 -10.52 9.18 21.12
CA GLN A 24 -9.15 9.44 20.75
C GLN A 24 -8.29 8.44 21.52
N THR A 25 -7.83 7.38 20.85
CA THR A 25 -6.84 6.46 21.44
C THR A 25 -5.65 7.31 21.84
N SER A 26 -5.33 7.34 23.12
CA SER A 26 -4.16 8.06 23.64
C SER A 26 -2.92 7.50 22.94
N VAL A 27 -2.09 8.41 22.37
CA VAL A 27 -0.84 8.03 21.70
C VAL A 27 0.09 7.39 22.73
N ILE A 28 0.60 6.20 22.43
CA ILE A 28 1.54 5.45 23.27
C ILE A 28 2.92 6.10 23.10
N LYS A 29 3.51 6.58 24.21
CA LYS A 29 4.80 7.28 24.21
C LYS A 29 5.91 6.44 24.83
N GLY A 30 7.14 6.63 24.33
CA GLY A 30 8.35 6.08 24.95
C GLY A 30 8.57 4.58 24.70
N VAL A 31 7.77 3.95 23.84
CA VAL A 31 7.93 2.54 23.42
C VAL A 31 7.80 2.44 21.91
N SER A 32 8.44 1.45 21.32
CA SER A 32 8.37 1.15 19.89
C SER A 32 7.31 0.08 19.61
N PRO A 33 6.54 0.19 18.52
CA PRO A 33 5.68 -0.92 18.08
C PRO A 33 6.47 -2.19 17.72
N LEU A 34 7.80 -2.08 17.60
CA LEU A 34 8.69 -3.20 17.31
C LEU A 34 9.16 -3.95 18.57
N ASP A 35 8.92 -3.39 19.76
CA ASP A 35 9.35 -4.01 21.03
C ASP A 35 8.51 -5.25 21.34
N GLU A 36 7.21 -5.23 20.95
CA GLU A 36 6.29 -6.36 21.15
C GLU A 36 5.35 -6.49 19.94
N LEU A 37 5.79 -7.24 18.95
CA LEU A 37 4.99 -7.52 17.76
C LEU A 37 3.92 -8.58 18.05
N PRO A 38 2.68 -8.42 17.54
CA PRO A 38 1.68 -9.47 17.59
C PRO A 38 2.18 -10.76 16.91
N GLY A 39 1.74 -11.93 17.37
CA GLY A 39 2.22 -13.23 16.89
C GLY A 39 2.02 -13.49 15.38
N TYR A 40 1.19 -12.68 14.71
CA TYR A 40 1.00 -12.70 13.26
C TYR A 40 1.90 -11.72 12.49
N ILE A 41 2.77 -10.96 13.19
CA ILE A 41 3.77 -10.07 12.56
C ILE A 41 5.17 -10.54 12.93
N LYS A 42 6.03 -10.70 11.93
CA LYS A 42 7.44 -11.06 12.10
C LYS A 42 8.34 -10.04 11.42
N ARG A 43 9.39 -9.62 12.10
CA ARG A 43 10.46 -8.81 11.50
C ARG A 43 11.38 -9.70 10.65
N VAL A 44 11.62 -9.30 9.40
CA VAL A 44 12.44 -10.05 8.44
C VAL A 44 13.81 -9.41 8.29
N THR A 45 13.86 -8.08 8.16
CA THR A 45 15.12 -7.35 8.08
C THR A 45 15.15 -6.21 9.09
N TYR A 46 16.37 -5.71 9.39
CA TYR A 46 16.57 -4.59 10.32
C TYR A 46 16.91 -3.28 9.60
N PHE A 47 16.88 -3.29 8.28
CA PHE A 47 17.05 -2.14 7.39
C PHE A 47 16.25 -2.37 6.13
N GLY A 48 16.09 -1.31 5.34
CA GLY A 48 15.46 -1.38 4.04
C GLY A 48 13.97 -1.04 4.04
N GLN A 49 13.44 -0.93 2.83
CA GLN A 49 12.09 -0.48 2.53
C GLN A 49 11.61 -1.02 1.18
N ARG A 50 10.31 -0.81 0.87
CA ARG A 50 9.70 -1.10 -0.45
C ARG A 50 9.93 -2.54 -0.89
N ALA A 51 9.29 -3.43 -0.15
CA ALA A 51 9.33 -4.85 -0.42
C ALA A 51 8.58 -5.24 -1.70
N ASP A 52 9.03 -6.33 -2.35
CA ASP A 52 8.24 -7.08 -3.31
C ASP A 52 8.48 -8.58 -3.15
N PHE A 53 7.41 -9.40 -3.23
CA PHE A 53 7.52 -10.85 -3.11
C PHE A 53 7.94 -11.50 -4.42
N SER A 54 8.84 -12.49 -4.34
CA SER A 54 9.03 -13.43 -5.45
C SER A 54 7.76 -14.24 -5.70
N HIS A 55 7.55 -14.71 -6.93
CA HIS A 55 6.34 -15.45 -7.32
C HIS A 55 6.13 -16.75 -6.54
N ASP A 56 7.21 -17.38 -6.07
CA ASP A 56 7.17 -18.57 -5.21
C ASP A 56 6.93 -18.25 -3.73
N GLY A 57 6.86 -16.95 -3.36
CA GLY A 57 6.65 -16.47 -2.01
C GLY A 57 7.81 -16.75 -1.05
N LYS A 58 8.99 -17.19 -1.55
CA LYS A 58 10.12 -17.60 -0.70
C LYS A 58 11.13 -16.49 -0.45
N ARG A 59 11.08 -15.42 -1.24
CA ARG A 59 12.04 -14.32 -1.17
C ARG A 59 11.32 -12.99 -1.22
N ILE A 60 12.00 -11.97 -0.70
CA ILE A 60 11.56 -10.58 -0.77
C ILE A 60 12.71 -9.74 -1.33
N LEU A 61 12.43 -9.01 -2.42
CA LEU A 61 13.24 -7.87 -2.85
C LEU A 61 12.94 -6.68 -1.94
N PHE A 62 13.95 -5.87 -1.68
CA PHE A 62 13.78 -4.59 -0.98
C PHE A 62 14.93 -3.63 -1.30
N LEU A 63 14.69 -2.35 -1.15
CA LEU A 63 15.71 -1.31 -1.25
C LEU A 63 16.38 -1.11 0.11
N ALA A 64 17.70 -0.91 0.15
CA ALA A 64 18.39 -0.49 1.36
C ALA A 64 17.83 0.86 1.87
N LYS A 65 17.62 1.77 0.93
CA LYS A 65 17.00 3.10 1.09
C LYS A 65 16.61 3.61 -0.29
N THR A 66 15.82 4.69 -0.40
CA THR A 66 15.66 5.42 -1.66
C THR A 66 17.02 5.89 -2.17
N PHE A 67 17.29 5.72 -3.44
CA PHE A 67 18.60 5.90 -4.09
C PHE A 67 19.69 4.96 -3.53
N GLY A 68 19.30 3.78 -3.13
CA GLY A 68 20.20 2.75 -2.61
C GLY A 68 20.26 1.52 -3.50
N ASP A 69 21.00 0.53 -3.00
CA ASP A 69 21.06 -0.81 -3.55
C ASP A 69 19.77 -1.58 -3.36
N VAL A 70 19.55 -2.54 -4.24
CA VAL A 70 18.52 -3.58 -4.11
C VAL A 70 19.13 -4.81 -3.46
N TYR A 71 18.40 -5.36 -2.50
CA TYR A 71 18.71 -6.60 -1.81
C TYR A 71 17.58 -7.61 -1.97
N GLU A 72 17.90 -8.87 -1.78
CA GLU A 72 16.92 -9.95 -1.70
C GLU A 72 17.16 -10.72 -0.39
N VAL A 73 16.12 -10.99 0.37
CA VAL A 73 16.18 -11.87 1.54
C VAL A 73 15.43 -13.17 1.27
N GLU A 74 16.06 -14.30 1.60
CA GLU A 74 15.42 -15.61 1.61
C GLU A 74 14.69 -15.82 2.94
N LEU A 75 13.40 -16.09 2.88
CA LEU A 75 12.54 -16.08 4.08
C LEU A 75 12.76 -17.28 5.02
N GLU A 76 13.21 -18.42 4.47
CA GLU A 76 13.48 -19.62 5.27
C GLU A 76 14.76 -19.48 6.08
N THR A 77 15.82 -18.98 5.44
CA THR A 77 17.18 -18.92 6.06
C THR A 77 17.48 -17.56 6.67
N GLY A 78 16.80 -16.50 6.24
CA GLY A 78 17.10 -15.12 6.59
C GLY A 78 18.35 -14.56 5.91
N ILE A 79 18.93 -15.29 4.95
CA ILE A 79 20.12 -14.85 4.20
C ILE A 79 19.73 -13.67 3.31
N ILE A 80 20.46 -12.58 3.45
CA ILE A 80 20.31 -11.37 2.61
C ILE A 80 21.46 -11.33 1.62
N ARG A 81 21.15 -11.15 0.34
CA ARG A 81 22.15 -11.00 -0.72
C ARG A 81 21.94 -9.68 -1.47
N PRO A 82 23.01 -8.98 -1.86
CA PRO A 82 22.92 -7.81 -2.72
C PRO A 82 22.60 -8.23 -4.16
N MET A 83 21.68 -7.48 -4.80
CA MET A 83 21.30 -7.70 -6.19
C MET A 83 22.00 -6.71 -7.13
N THR A 84 22.31 -5.50 -6.67
CA THR A 84 22.86 -4.42 -7.51
C THR A 84 24.21 -3.90 -7.07
N HIS A 85 24.67 -4.18 -5.85
CA HIS A 85 25.87 -3.62 -5.24
C HIS A 85 27.17 -3.84 -6.06
N HIS A 86 27.23 -4.90 -6.85
CA HIS A 86 28.38 -5.24 -7.68
C HIS A 86 28.36 -4.61 -9.08
N TYR A 87 27.34 -3.79 -9.38
CA TYR A 87 27.26 -3.01 -10.61
C TYR A 87 27.31 -1.52 -10.28
N PHE A 88 27.93 -0.72 -11.17
CA PHE A 88 27.85 0.72 -11.03
C PHE A 88 26.41 1.20 -11.30
N HIS A 89 25.87 1.97 -10.37
CA HIS A 89 24.58 2.65 -10.49
C HIS A 89 24.53 3.83 -9.51
N GLU A 90 23.57 4.72 -9.71
CA GLU A 90 23.37 5.89 -8.84
C GLU A 90 22.14 5.75 -7.94
N GLY A 91 21.74 4.52 -7.67
CA GLY A 91 20.67 4.14 -6.77
C GLY A 91 19.30 3.99 -7.43
N TYR A 92 18.47 3.18 -6.80
CA TYR A 92 17.13 2.86 -7.26
C TYR A 92 16.07 3.36 -6.28
N THR A 93 14.85 3.56 -6.79
CA THR A 93 13.68 4.00 -6.03
C THR A 93 12.59 2.94 -5.94
N ARG A 94 12.60 1.96 -6.85
CA ARG A 94 11.69 0.81 -6.83
C ARG A 94 12.40 -0.43 -7.43
N ALA A 95 12.04 -1.61 -6.92
CA ALA A 95 12.47 -2.89 -7.46
C ALA A 95 11.31 -3.88 -7.38
N LEU A 96 10.89 -4.45 -8.52
CA LEU A 96 9.72 -5.32 -8.64
C LEU A 96 10.08 -6.57 -9.46
N TYR A 97 9.60 -7.74 -9.06
CA TYR A 97 9.74 -8.95 -9.87
C TYR A 97 8.85 -8.88 -11.11
N LEU A 98 9.44 -9.12 -12.28
CA LEU A 98 8.71 -9.38 -13.52
C LEU A 98 8.21 -10.84 -13.55
N ALA A 99 7.24 -11.13 -14.40
CA ALA A 99 6.61 -12.45 -14.50
C ALA A 99 7.59 -13.60 -14.74
N ASN A 100 8.75 -13.35 -15.39
CA ASN A 100 9.80 -14.35 -15.60
C ASN A 100 10.83 -14.43 -14.44
N GLY A 101 10.66 -13.59 -13.41
CA GLY A 101 11.55 -13.50 -12.26
C GLY A 101 12.74 -12.55 -12.43
N ASP A 102 12.89 -11.87 -13.57
CA ASP A 102 13.79 -10.73 -13.71
C ASP A 102 13.25 -9.56 -12.89
N ILE A 103 14.03 -8.50 -12.73
CA ILE A 103 13.70 -7.39 -11.84
C ILE A 103 13.55 -6.11 -12.65
N LEU A 104 12.35 -5.49 -12.58
CA LEU A 104 12.15 -4.13 -13.04
C LEU A 104 12.65 -3.18 -11.96
N LEU A 105 13.46 -2.21 -12.36
CA LEU A 105 14.00 -1.18 -11.50
C LEU A 105 13.54 0.19 -12.00
N SER A 106 13.30 1.12 -11.08
CA SER A 106 13.24 2.56 -11.40
C SER A 106 14.35 3.29 -10.67
N GLY A 107 15.02 4.22 -11.36
CA GLY A 107 16.11 4.99 -10.76
C GLY A 107 16.78 5.89 -11.76
N ALA A 108 17.46 6.92 -11.26
CA ALA A 108 18.12 7.89 -12.10
C ALA A 108 19.39 7.31 -12.76
N ARG A 109 19.62 7.67 -14.02
CA ARG A 109 20.92 7.42 -14.67
C ARG A 109 22.01 8.26 -14.02
N HIS A 110 21.67 9.49 -13.60
CA HIS A 110 22.53 10.41 -12.90
C HIS A 110 21.76 11.02 -11.72
N PHE A 111 22.24 10.74 -10.51
CA PHE A 111 21.68 11.27 -9.29
C PHE A 111 22.06 12.74 -9.12
N ASP A 112 21.07 13.59 -8.91
CA ASP A 112 21.28 14.99 -8.61
C ASP A 112 21.23 15.22 -7.08
N ALA A 113 22.39 15.39 -6.47
CA ALA A 113 22.49 15.66 -5.02
C ALA A 113 21.89 17.02 -4.62
N ASN A 114 21.78 17.96 -5.56
CA ASN A 114 21.19 19.27 -5.31
C ASN A 114 19.66 19.28 -5.47
N ASP A 115 19.12 18.34 -6.28
CA ASP A 115 17.69 18.10 -6.43
C ASP A 115 17.42 16.58 -6.39
N PRO A 116 17.48 15.95 -5.21
CA PRO A 116 17.19 14.50 -5.08
C PRO A 116 15.79 14.12 -5.56
N TRP A 117 14.83 15.05 -5.48
CA TRP A 117 13.48 14.85 -5.98
C TRP A 117 13.44 14.65 -7.50
N ALA A 118 14.27 15.36 -8.26
CA ALA A 118 14.42 15.14 -9.69
C ALA A 118 14.83 13.70 -10.02
N SER A 119 15.68 13.09 -9.18
CA SER A 119 16.13 11.70 -9.34
C SER A 119 15.06 10.64 -9.00
N ARG A 120 13.96 11.03 -8.35
CA ARG A 120 12.76 10.22 -8.07
C ARG A 120 11.62 10.43 -9.05
N SER A 121 11.68 11.51 -9.81
CA SER A 121 10.65 11.92 -10.74
C SER A 121 11.06 11.61 -12.17
N GLU A 122 10.11 11.74 -13.09
CA GLU A 122 10.32 11.60 -14.54
C GLU A 122 11.34 12.56 -15.16
N LYS A 123 11.85 13.53 -14.39
CA LYS A 123 12.96 14.37 -14.87
C LYS A 123 14.21 13.50 -15.11
N ASN A 124 14.58 12.67 -14.15
CA ASN A 124 15.80 11.88 -14.18
C ASN A 124 15.59 10.37 -14.07
N ALA A 125 14.52 9.92 -13.38
CA ALA A 125 14.28 8.50 -13.22
C ALA A 125 13.95 7.81 -14.55
N GLU A 126 14.51 6.60 -14.72
CA GLU A 126 14.34 5.74 -15.89
C GLU A 126 13.96 4.33 -15.45
N LEU A 127 13.37 3.56 -16.37
CA LEU A 127 13.09 2.14 -16.19
C LEU A 127 14.28 1.29 -16.66
N TRP A 128 14.60 0.25 -15.86
CA TRP A 128 15.69 -0.66 -16.10
C TRP A 128 15.24 -2.11 -15.86
N VAL A 129 15.91 -3.07 -16.50
CA VAL A 129 15.73 -4.50 -16.19
C VAL A 129 17.05 -5.11 -15.76
N LEU A 130 17.05 -5.75 -14.60
CA LEU A 130 18.13 -6.62 -14.12
C LEU A 130 17.70 -8.07 -14.28
N LYS A 131 18.53 -8.88 -14.95
CA LYS A 131 18.27 -10.31 -15.09
C LYS A 131 18.40 -11.02 -13.75
N LYS A 132 17.52 -11.98 -13.48
CA LYS A 132 17.50 -12.76 -12.23
C LYS A 132 18.77 -13.58 -11.96
N ASP A 133 19.50 -13.94 -13.03
CA ASP A 133 20.77 -14.66 -12.95
C ASP A 133 21.98 -13.77 -12.68
N LEU A 134 21.78 -12.44 -12.62
CA LEU A 134 22.80 -11.43 -12.41
C LEU A 134 23.95 -11.53 -13.42
N SER A 135 23.69 -12.00 -14.64
CA SER A 135 24.71 -12.23 -15.69
C SER A 135 25.29 -10.94 -16.29
N GLY A 136 24.74 -9.78 -15.93
CA GLY A 136 25.19 -8.46 -16.38
C GLY A 136 24.49 -7.34 -15.62
N PRO A 137 24.97 -6.09 -15.82
CA PRO A 137 24.36 -4.93 -15.19
C PRO A 137 22.92 -4.69 -15.66
N PRO A 138 22.12 -3.92 -14.90
CA PRO A 138 20.78 -3.50 -15.33
C PRO A 138 20.82 -2.80 -16.69
N VAL A 139 19.87 -3.15 -17.56
CA VAL A 139 19.73 -2.59 -18.91
C VAL A 139 18.61 -1.56 -18.92
N ALA A 140 18.91 -0.34 -19.36
CA ALA A 140 17.90 0.73 -19.48
C ALA A 140 16.91 0.40 -20.60
N LEU A 141 15.62 0.62 -20.34
CA LEU A 141 14.52 0.49 -21.31
C LEU A 141 14.30 1.75 -22.17
N GLY A 142 15.03 2.84 -21.87
CA GLY A 142 14.95 4.10 -22.63
C GLY A 142 13.71 4.95 -22.31
N GLU A 143 13.01 4.65 -21.23
CA GLU A 143 11.80 5.38 -20.81
C GLU A 143 11.99 6.06 -19.48
N LYS A 144 11.56 7.32 -19.43
CA LYS A 144 11.43 8.06 -18.16
C LYS A 144 10.19 7.58 -17.42
N CYS A 145 10.26 7.58 -16.09
CA CYS A 145 9.13 7.19 -15.26
C CYS A 145 9.05 8.03 -13.98
N SER A 146 7.86 8.12 -13.40
CA SER A 146 7.74 8.45 -11.98
C SER A 146 8.18 7.25 -11.14
N GLU A 147 8.13 7.37 -9.84
CA GLU A 147 8.63 6.38 -8.89
C GLU A 147 7.96 5.00 -8.99
N GLY A 148 6.65 4.96 -9.27
CA GLY A 148 5.81 3.77 -9.16
C GLY A 148 5.41 3.13 -10.49
N PRO A 149 6.25 2.30 -11.14
CA PRO A 149 5.77 1.45 -12.23
C PRO A 149 4.93 0.29 -11.67
N ALA A 150 3.88 -0.09 -12.40
CA ALA A 150 3.12 -1.31 -12.17
C ALA A 150 3.68 -2.46 -13.00
N VAL A 151 3.70 -3.68 -12.43
CA VAL A 151 4.08 -4.91 -13.14
C VAL A 151 2.93 -5.89 -13.16
N SER A 152 2.76 -6.59 -14.30
CA SER A 152 1.88 -7.75 -14.35
C SER A 152 2.55 -8.94 -13.64
N ARG A 153 1.77 -9.67 -12.83
CA ARG A 153 2.26 -10.90 -12.19
C ARG A 153 2.21 -12.12 -13.13
N LYS A 154 1.56 -11.98 -14.30
CA LYS A 154 1.32 -13.08 -15.25
C LYS A 154 2.06 -12.91 -16.57
N HIS A 155 2.26 -11.68 -16.99
CA HIS A 155 2.82 -11.33 -18.29
C HIS A 155 4.03 -10.43 -18.14
N MET A 156 4.91 -10.40 -19.15
CA MET A 156 6.02 -9.46 -19.19
C MET A 156 5.54 -8.05 -19.53
N ARG A 157 4.50 -7.58 -18.84
CA ARG A 157 3.82 -6.32 -19.06
C ARG A 157 4.07 -5.35 -17.92
N ILE A 158 4.27 -4.10 -18.26
CA ILE A 158 4.45 -3.01 -17.31
C ILE A 158 3.57 -1.82 -17.68
N ALA A 159 3.22 -1.01 -16.68
CA ALA A 159 2.64 0.33 -16.88
C ALA A 159 3.39 1.33 -16.02
N TRP A 160 3.49 2.58 -16.49
CA TRP A 160 4.18 3.65 -15.78
C TRP A 160 3.60 5.02 -16.08
N THR A 161 3.87 5.97 -15.20
CA THR A 161 3.49 7.36 -15.36
C THR A 161 4.62 8.16 -16.01
N GLN A 162 4.28 8.93 -17.04
CA GLN A 162 5.21 9.86 -17.71
C GLN A 162 4.42 11.04 -18.29
N GLY A 163 4.82 12.28 -17.98
CA GLY A 163 4.14 13.48 -18.48
C GLY A 163 2.68 13.62 -18.06
N GLY A 164 2.32 13.09 -16.87
CA GLY A 164 0.94 13.09 -16.42
C GLY A 164 0.02 12.12 -17.18
N ALA A 165 0.60 11.18 -17.93
CA ALA A 165 -0.12 10.13 -18.66
C ALA A 165 0.35 8.75 -18.25
N PHE A 166 -0.52 7.73 -18.40
CA PHE A 166 -0.14 6.34 -18.23
C PHE A 166 0.23 5.70 -19.55
N TYR A 167 1.37 5.06 -19.57
CA TYR A 167 1.85 4.22 -20.66
C TYR A 167 1.88 2.77 -20.24
N MET A 168 1.75 1.88 -21.22
CA MET A 168 1.84 0.43 -21.05
C MET A 168 2.64 -0.17 -22.19
N ALA A 169 3.46 -1.18 -21.92
CA ALA A 169 4.21 -1.95 -22.89
C ALA A 169 4.47 -3.37 -22.37
N ASP A 170 4.83 -4.27 -23.27
CA ASP A 170 5.38 -5.56 -22.92
C ASP A 170 6.92 -5.51 -23.00
N ILE A 171 7.62 -6.20 -22.08
CA ILE A 171 9.06 -6.40 -22.15
C ILE A 171 9.33 -7.66 -22.95
N VAL A 172 10.11 -7.53 -24.01
CA VAL A 172 10.56 -8.64 -24.87
C VAL A 172 12.08 -8.74 -24.82
N TYR A 173 12.63 -9.90 -25.15
CA TYR A 173 14.09 -10.08 -25.24
C TYR A 173 14.50 -10.28 -26.69
N LYS A 174 15.37 -9.39 -27.16
CA LYS A 174 15.99 -9.47 -28.47
C LYS A 174 17.50 -9.65 -28.28
N ASP A 175 18.04 -10.72 -28.80
CA ASP A 175 19.46 -11.11 -28.62
C ASP A 175 19.88 -11.09 -27.12
N GLY A 176 18.95 -11.51 -26.24
CA GLY A 176 19.16 -11.56 -24.81
C GLY A 176 19.09 -10.20 -24.08
N LYS A 177 18.79 -9.11 -24.76
CA LYS A 177 18.60 -7.77 -24.18
C LYS A 177 17.11 -7.45 -24.02
N PRO A 178 16.65 -6.91 -22.87
CA PRO A 178 15.29 -6.49 -22.69
C PRO A 178 14.99 -5.21 -23.50
N GLU A 179 13.86 -5.19 -24.16
CA GLU A 179 13.36 -4.04 -24.93
C GLU A 179 11.85 -3.90 -24.71
N LEU A 180 11.30 -2.71 -24.90
CA LEU A 180 9.85 -2.48 -24.85
C LEU A 180 9.23 -2.77 -26.22
N ALA A 181 8.12 -3.49 -26.22
CA ALA A 181 7.28 -3.74 -27.39
C ALA A 181 5.86 -3.28 -27.15
N GLY A 182 5.20 -2.78 -28.21
CA GLY A 182 3.81 -2.40 -28.16
C GLY A 182 3.49 -1.23 -27.21
N LYS A 183 4.44 -0.32 -26.97
CA LYS A 183 4.22 0.87 -26.15
C LYS A 183 3.00 1.65 -26.62
N ARG A 184 2.06 1.88 -25.70
CA ARG A 184 0.89 2.71 -25.96
C ARG A 184 0.50 3.54 -24.75
N LYS A 185 -0.08 4.70 -24.97
CA LYS A 185 -0.71 5.49 -23.93
C LYS A 185 -2.09 4.90 -23.65
N ILE A 186 -2.40 4.66 -22.37
CA ILE A 186 -3.67 4.08 -21.91
C ILE A 186 -4.54 5.08 -21.15
N LEU A 187 -3.96 6.19 -20.65
CA LEU A 187 -4.67 7.31 -20.05
C LEU A 187 -3.87 8.58 -20.27
N ASP A 188 -4.55 9.66 -20.58
CA ASP A 188 -4.00 11.01 -20.48
C ASP A 188 -4.69 11.73 -19.33
N GLY A 189 -3.94 12.22 -18.35
CA GLY A 189 -4.52 12.91 -17.19
C GLY A 189 -5.33 14.16 -17.55
N ARG A 190 -5.06 14.72 -18.73
CA ARG A 190 -5.83 15.88 -19.26
C ARG A 190 -7.25 15.50 -19.70
N ASP A 191 -7.50 14.23 -19.98
CA ASP A 191 -8.82 13.72 -20.39
C ASP A 191 -9.71 13.38 -19.19
N LEU A 192 -9.13 13.40 -17.95
CA LEU A 192 -9.90 13.19 -16.74
C LEU A 192 -10.81 14.41 -16.43
N PRO A 193 -12.02 14.18 -15.88
CA PRO A 193 -12.91 15.27 -15.48
C PRO A 193 -12.45 15.99 -14.19
N PHE A 194 -11.26 15.69 -13.71
CA PHE A 194 -10.64 16.27 -12.52
C PHE A 194 -9.13 16.41 -12.71
N LYS A 195 -8.50 17.22 -11.86
CA LYS A 195 -7.04 17.35 -11.81
C LYS A 195 -6.49 16.56 -10.63
N ALA A 196 -5.44 15.79 -10.87
CA ALA A 196 -4.72 15.03 -9.86
C ALA A 196 -3.27 14.77 -10.30
N GLY A 197 -2.38 14.56 -9.36
CA GLY A 197 -1.14 13.84 -9.61
C GLY A 197 -1.48 12.35 -9.79
N LEU A 198 -0.91 11.72 -10.80
CA LEU A 198 -1.25 10.33 -11.14
C LEU A 198 -0.04 9.42 -10.92
N GLU A 199 -0.28 8.25 -10.31
CA GLU A 199 0.75 7.21 -10.15
C GLU A 199 0.14 5.82 -10.36
N THR A 200 0.75 5.03 -11.26
CA THR A 200 0.36 3.64 -11.50
C THR A 200 0.76 2.76 -10.31
N GLN A 201 -0.10 1.81 -9.92
CA GLN A 201 0.20 0.94 -8.77
C GLN A 201 0.15 -0.55 -9.14
N ASN A 202 -0.99 -1.08 -9.54
CA ASN A 202 -1.15 -2.51 -9.78
C ASN A 202 -2.07 -2.81 -10.96
N PHE A 203 -1.72 -3.82 -11.77
CA PHE A 203 -2.71 -4.49 -12.60
C PHE A 203 -3.63 -5.32 -11.71
N ARG A 204 -4.95 -5.17 -11.88
CA ARG A 204 -5.92 -5.88 -11.05
C ARG A 204 -6.13 -7.32 -11.52
N PRO A 205 -5.79 -8.33 -10.69
CA PRO A 205 -6.09 -9.73 -11.00
C PRO A 205 -7.62 -10.01 -11.04
N PRO A 206 -8.07 -11.11 -11.64
CA PRO A 206 -7.27 -12.14 -12.29
C PRO A 206 -6.95 -11.88 -13.76
N ASP A 207 -7.65 -10.98 -14.43
CA ASP A 207 -7.58 -10.78 -15.88
C ASP A 207 -6.71 -9.58 -16.30
N GLU A 208 -6.29 -8.76 -15.33
CA GLU A 208 -5.42 -7.59 -15.53
C GLU A 208 -5.94 -6.58 -16.56
N LYS A 209 -7.28 -6.49 -16.69
CA LYS A 209 -7.95 -5.52 -17.56
C LYS A 209 -8.12 -4.14 -16.92
N GLU A 210 -7.91 -4.06 -15.64
CA GLU A 210 -7.97 -2.81 -14.88
C GLU A 210 -6.62 -2.49 -14.26
N LEU A 211 -6.23 -1.21 -14.30
CA LEU A 211 -5.06 -0.67 -13.61
C LEU A 211 -5.52 0.13 -12.40
N ILE A 212 -5.07 -0.28 -11.22
CA ILE A 212 -5.28 0.49 -9.97
C ILE A 212 -4.19 1.56 -9.90
N PHE A 213 -4.59 2.78 -9.51
CA PHE A 213 -3.70 3.92 -9.46
C PHE A 213 -4.07 4.92 -8.36
N SER A 214 -3.10 5.75 -7.97
CA SER A 214 -3.29 6.86 -7.04
C SER A 214 -3.67 8.12 -7.79
N ALA A 215 -4.66 8.86 -7.28
CA ALA A 215 -5.00 10.21 -7.69
C ALA A 215 -4.69 11.18 -6.53
N TYR A 216 -3.50 11.76 -6.53
CA TYR A 216 -3.04 12.70 -5.52
C TYR A 216 -3.68 14.08 -5.72
N ASP A 217 -3.98 14.76 -4.62
CA ASP A 217 -4.59 16.10 -4.61
C ASP A 217 -5.98 16.18 -5.26
N TYR A 218 -6.62 15.03 -5.51
CA TYR A 218 -8.03 14.97 -5.88
C TYR A 218 -8.89 14.78 -4.63
N GLN A 219 -9.37 15.89 -4.06
CA GLN A 219 -10.13 15.89 -2.80
C GLN A 219 -9.42 15.23 -1.60
N GLY A 220 -8.12 14.97 -1.69
CA GLY A 220 -7.24 14.15 -0.87
C GLY A 220 -6.40 13.25 -1.78
N THR A 221 -6.05 12.06 -1.33
CA THR A 221 -5.46 11.02 -2.19
C THR A 221 -6.46 9.87 -2.28
N GLU A 222 -6.83 9.49 -3.50
CA GLU A 222 -7.89 8.53 -3.75
C GLU A 222 -7.40 7.33 -4.55
N VAL A 223 -7.97 6.15 -4.25
CA VAL A 223 -7.75 4.90 -5.00
C VAL A 223 -8.68 4.88 -6.21
N MET A 224 -8.08 4.86 -7.38
CA MET A 224 -8.80 4.80 -8.65
C MET A 224 -8.52 3.49 -9.39
N GLY A 225 -9.47 3.08 -10.24
CA GLY A 225 -9.31 2.01 -11.22
C GLY A 225 -9.54 2.53 -12.62
N LEU A 226 -8.66 2.17 -13.56
CA LEU A 226 -8.76 2.45 -14.98
C LEU A 226 -9.03 1.15 -15.72
N ASP A 227 -10.20 1.03 -16.36
CA ASP A 227 -10.42 -0.01 -17.37
C ASP A 227 -9.55 0.30 -18.60
N ILE A 228 -8.59 -0.59 -18.89
CA ILE A 228 -7.53 -0.37 -19.89
C ILE A 228 -8.08 -0.37 -21.33
N GLU A 229 -9.20 -1.07 -21.57
CA GLU A 229 -9.82 -1.16 -22.91
C GLU A 229 -10.74 0.02 -23.19
N THR A 230 -11.55 0.42 -22.21
CA THR A 230 -12.60 1.45 -22.40
C THR A 230 -12.16 2.84 -21.96
N GLY A 231 -11.07 2.96 -21.18
CA GLY A 231 -10.63 4.21 -20.56
C GLY A 231 -11.51 4.70 -19.40
N LYS A 232 -12.49 3.90 -18.96
CA LYS A 232 -13.39 4.26 -17.87
C LYS A 232 -12.64 4.26 -16.54
N VAL A 233 -12.82 5.35 -15.78
CA VAL A 233 -12.22 5.49 -14.43
C VAL A 233 -13.30 5.35 -13.35
N VAL A 234 -12.96 4.64 -12.28
CA VAL A 234 -13.81 4.42 -11.08
C VAL A 234 -13.04 4.83 -9.85
N ASN A 235 -13.67 5.59 -8.93
CA ASN A 235 -13.14 5.87 -7.61
C ASN A 235 -13.59 4.78 -6.62
N TYR A 236 -12.63 4.08 -6.00
CA TYR A 236 -12.90 3.00 -5.05
C TYR A 236 -12.91 3.45 -3.59
N SER A 237 -12.05 4.41 -3.21
CA SER A 237 -11.94 4.85 -1.82
C SER A 237 -13.05 5.82 -1.43
N LYS A 238 -13.43 6.75 -2.33
CA LYS A 238 -14.49 7.75 -2.08
C LYS A 238 -14.33 8.44 -0.72
N ALA A 239 -13.11 8.83 -0.39
CA ALA A 239 -12.71 9.26 0.93
C ALA A 239 -12.14 10.70 0.92
N PRO A 240 -12.97 11.72 0.63
CA PRO A 240 -12.50 13.09 0.54
C PRO A 240 -11.81 13.54 1.83
N LYS A 241 -10.71 14.29 1.69
CA LYS A 241 -9.87 14.79 2.78
C LYS A 241 -9.14 13.68 3.58
N GLN A 242 -8.98 12.50 3.01
CA GLN A 242 -8.16 11.42 3.53
C GLN A 242 -6.98 11.16 2.59
N TYR A 243 -6.00 10.46 3.11
CA TYR A 243 -4.91 9.90 2.34
C TYR A 243 -5.19 8.42 2.17
N ASP A 244 -5.52 7.99 0.95
CA ASP A 244 -5.73 6.60 0.59
C ASP A 244 -4.89 6.29 -0.66
N GLU A 245 -3.67 5.78 -0.45
CA GLU A 245 -2.73 5.40 -1.51
C GLU A 245 -2.71 3.88 -1.65
N PRO A 246 -3.11 3.31 -2.82
CA PRO A 246 -2.99 1.88 -3.05
C PRO A 246 -1.53 1.50 -3.27
N GLU A 247 -1.10 0.36 -2.69
CA GLU A 247 0.27 -0.14 -2.81
C GLU A 247 0.30 -1.63 -3.19
N GLY A 248 -0.44 -2.47 -2.51
CA GLY A 248 -0.48 -3.91 -2.75
C GLY A 248 -1.86 -4.39 -3.16
N ILE A 249 -1.94 -5.38 -4.07
CA ILE A 249 -3.21 -5.93 -4.51
C ILE A 249 -3.31 -7.42 -4.16
N PHE A 250 -4.50 -7.84 -3.71
CA PHE A 250 -4.77 -9.25 -3.45
C PHE A 250 -4.91 -10.03 -4.75
N PRO A 251 -4.41 -11.30 -4.81
CA PRO A 251 -4.40 -12.09 -6.05
C PRO A 251 -5.79 -12.44 -6.58
N ASP A 252 -6.83 -12.32 -5.75
CA ASP A 252 -8.23 -12.49 -6.16
C ASP A 252 -8.85 -11.22 -6.77
N GLY A 253 -8.12 -10.10 -6.77
CA GLY A 253 -8.56 -8.80 -7.30
C GLY A 253 -9.70 -8.13 -6.55
N ARG A 254 -10.12 -8.66 -5.40
CA ARG A 254 -11.26 -8.11 -4.63
C ARG A 254 -10.87 -6.99 -3.69
N TYR A 255 -9.59 -6.91 -3.33
CA TYR A 255 -9.09 -5.95 -2.35
C TYR A 255 -7.74 -5.38 -2.77
N THR A 256 -7.47 -4.17 -2.35
CA THR A 256 -6.12 -3.58 -2.35
C THR A 256 -5.72 -3.18 -0.93
N LEU A 257 -4.42 -3.15 -0.66
CA LEU A 257 -3.87 -2.56 0.54
C LEU A 257 -3.63 -1.08 0.27
N VAL A 258 -3.97 -0.25 1.24
CA VAL A 258 -3.81 1.19 1.15
C VAL A 258 -3.07 1.75 2.36
N GLU A 259 -2.20 2.69 2.11
CA GLU A 259 -1.70 3.61 3.14
C GLU A 259 -2.80 4.61 3.44
N CYS A 260 -3.24 4.68 4.70
CA CYS A 260 -4.45 5.44 5.01
C CYS A 260 -4.37 6.11 6.37
N ASP A 261 -4.85 7.36 6.44
CA ASP A 261 -4.96 8.16 7.67
C ASP A 261 -6.41 8.26 8.20
N LYS A 262 -7.32 7.41 7.75
CA LYS A 262 -8.75 7.42 8.08
C LYS A 262 -9.05 7.55 9.58
N HIS A 263 -8.23 6.89 10.42
CA HIS A 263 -8.43 6.86 11.87
C HIS A 263 -8.07 8.17 12.58
N ASN A 264 -7.32 9.07 11.95
CA ASN A 264 -6.85 10.30 12.57
C ASN A 264 -6.90 11.55 11.66
N ARG A 265 -6.91 11.37 10.33
CA ARG A 265 -6.94 12.45 9.32
C ARG A 265 -5.78 13.45 9.45
N LYS A 266 -4.58 12.95 9.72
CA LYS A 266 -3.37 13.77 9.96
C LYS A 266 -2.35 13.68 8.83
N GLY A 267 -2.71 13.05 7.71
CA GLY A 267 -1.85 12.94 6.51
C GLY A 267 -0.78 11.86 6.62
N THR A 268 0.12 11.86 5.65
CA THR A 268 1.10 10.80 5.35
C THR A 268 2.06 10.44 6.49
N GLN A 269 2.20 11.32 7.49
CA GLN A 269 3.04 11.06 8.66
C GLN A 269 2.35 10.23 9.74
N TYR A 270 1.04 9.93 9.58
CA TYR A 270 0.20 9.28 10.58
C TYR A 270 -0.63 8.15 9.97
N ILE A 271 -0.10 7.49 8.96
CA ILE A 271 -0.76 6.41 8.22
C ILE A 271 -0.55 5.06 8.89
N ASP A 272 -1.49 4.18 8.62
CA ASP A 272 -1.42 2.74 8.79
C ASP A 272 -1.90 2.04 7.54
N ILE A 273 -1.75 0.72 7.50
CA ILE A 273 -2.18 -0.09 6.38
C ILE A 273 -3.62 -0.53 6.59
N TYR A 274 -4.44 -0.30 5.57
CA TYR A 274 -5.82 -0.76 5.50
C TYR A 274 -6.04 -1.67 4.29
N LYS A 275 -7.00 -2.56 4.41
CA LYS A 275 -7.54 -3.39 3.32
C LYS A 275 -8.79 -2.68 2.79
N LEU A 276 -8.78 -2.28 1.52
CA LEU A 276 -9.90 -1.61 0.83
C LEU A 276 -10.56 -2.56 -0.15
N ALA A 277 -11.90 -2.66 -0.10
CA ALA A 277 -12.67 -3.45 -1.07
C ALA A 277 -12.77 -2.73 -2.43
N LEU A 278 -12.46 -3.46 -3.51
CA LEU A 278 -12.56 -2.98 -4.90
C LEU A 278 -13.93 -3.34 -5.53
N ASP A 279 -15.00 -3.24 -4.74
CA ASP A 279 -16.39 -3.47 -5.16
C ASP A 279 -17.22 -2.17 -5.24
N GLY A 280 -16.57 -1.02 -5.05
CA GLY A 280 -17.20 0.29 -5.04
C GLY A 280 -17.92 0.66 -3.75
N SER A 281 -17.89 -0.21 -2.72
CA SER A 281 -18.50 0.04 -1.41
C SER A 281 -17.72 0.98 -0.51
N ALA A 282 -16.45 1.26 -0.84
CA ALA A 282 -15.50 2.01 -0.02
C ALA A 282 -15.28 1.39 1.39
N ARG A 283 -15.51 0.08 1.54
CA ARG A 283 -15.27 -0.62 2.81
C ARG A 283 -13.79 -0.79 3.05
N THR A 284 -13.35 -0.41 4.25
CA THR A 284 -11.97 -0.54 4.69
C THR A 284 -11.87 -1.28 6.02
N GLN A 285 -10.77 -2.00 6.20
CA GLN A 285 -10.39 -2.63 7.46
C GLN A 285 -8.95 -2.22 7.80
N ARG A 286 -8.72 -1.64 8.98
CA ARG A 286 -7.37 -1.32 9.45
C ARG A 286 -6.65 -2.60 9.87
N LEU A 287 -5.44 -2.81 9.35
CA LEU A 287 -4.63 -3.99 9.61
C LEU A 287 -3.46 -3.71 10.56
N THR A 288 -2.90 -2.51 10.52
CA THR A 288 -1.79 -2.11 11.38
C THR A 288 -2.17 -0.97 12.30
N PHE A 289 -1.45 -0.84 13.42
CA PHE A 289 -1.72 0.15 14.47
C PHE A 289 -0.44 0.88 14.91
N PHE A 290 0.53 0.97 14.00
CA PHE A 290 1.84 1.56 14.27
C PHE A 290 1.75 3.06 14.56
N SER A 291 0.83 3.76 13.90
CA SER A 291 0.59 5.18 14.16
C SER A 291 -0.03 5.49 15.54
N ASN A 292 -0.46 4.47 16.29
CA ASN A 292 -0.85 4.64 17.69
C ASN A 292 0.37 4.89 18.59
N TYR A 293 1.57 4.53 18.14
CA TYR A 293 2.82 4.79 18.85
C TYR A 293 3.41 6.13 18.40
N ASP A 294 3.92 6.90 19.37
CA ASP A 294 4.44 8.23 19.05
C ASP A 294 5.68 8.14 18.15
N GLY A 295 5.60 8.83 17.02
CA GLY A 295 6.67 8.86 16.03
C GLY A 295 6.61 7.77 14.96
N TYR A 296 5.72 6.77 15.03
CA TYR A 296 5.73 5.64 14.09
C TYR A 296 4.60 5.67 13.07
N LYS A 297 4.82 4.98 11.95
CA LYS A 297 3.84 4.69 10.90
C LYS A 297 4.19 3.38 10.19
N ALA A 298 3.21 2.76 9.53
CA ALA A 298 3.41 1.60 8.65
C ALA A 298 3.12 2.00 7.21
N SER A 299 3.96 1.54 6.26
CA SER A 299 3.86 1.96 4.86
C SER A 299 4.36 0.90 3.87
N ASN A 300 4.14 1.15 2.57
CA ASN A 300 4.53 0.35 1.41
C ASN A 300 4.19 -1.15 1.52
N PRO A 301 2.91 -1.49 1.72
CA PRO A 301 2.50 -2.88 1.81
C PRO A 301 2.44 -3.55 0.43
N VAL A 302 2.84 -4.81 0.35
CA VAL A 302 2.66 -5.68 -0.81
C VAL A 302 2.08 -7.02 -0.37
N VAL A 303 1.36 -7.72 -1.26
CA VAL A 303 0.73 -9.01 -0.97
C VAL A 303 1.46 -10.11 -1.73
N SER A 304 1.70 -11.25 -1.09
CA SER A 304 2.24 -12.45 -1.75
C SER A 304 1.25 -13.03 -2.78
N ASP A 305 1.76 -13.71 -3.82
CA ASP A 305 0.93 -14.26 -4.91
C ASP A 305 -0.09 -15.31 -4.44
N ASP A 306 0.12 -15.92 -3.28
CA ASP A 306 -0.85 -16.84 -2.65
C ASP A 306 -1.88 -16.11 -1.75
N GLY A 307 -1.75 -14.79 -1.59
CA GLY A 307 -2.63 -13.95 -0.76
C GLY A 307 -2.50 -14.18 0.75
N ARG A 308 -1.51 -14.94 1.20
CA ARG A 308 -1.35 -15.30 2.61
C ARG A 308 -0.60 -14.25 3.41
N TYR A 309 0.39 -13.61 2.80
CA TYR A 309 1.27 -12.69 3.50
C TYR A 309 1.18 -11.28 2.94
N MET A 310 1.32 -10.32 3.82
CA MET A 310 1.62 -8.93 3.51
C MET A 310 3.04 -8.63 3.98
N ALA A 311 3.90 -8.11 3.12
CA ALA A 311 5.16 -7.50 3.54
C ALA A 311 4.97 -5.98 3.57
N PHE A 312 5.57 -5.31 4.55
CA PHE A 312 5.49 -3.87 4.72
C PHE A 312 6.69 -3.34 5.51
N GLN A 313 6.81 -2.04 5.59
CA GLN A 313 7.87 -1.39 6.37
C GLN A 313 7.30 -0.57 7.52
N VAL A 314 8.10 -0.46 8.58
CA VAL A 314 7.94 0.56 9.61
C VAL A 314 8.82 1.76 9.26
N ALA A 315 8.27 2.95 9.42
CA ALA A 315 9.00 4.20 9.32
C ALA A 315 8.72 5.07 10.55
N GLU A 316 9.66 5.93 10.91
CA GLU A 316 9.47 6.95 11.92
C GLU A 316 9.10 8.28 11.28
N ARG A 317 8.26 9.04 11.96
CA ARG A 317 7.97 10.43 11.57
C ARG A 317 9.23 11.25 11.69
N GLY A 318 9.49 12.08 10.69
CA GLY A 318 10.70 12.90 10.65
C GLY A 318 11.91 12.19 10.01
N ASP A 319 11.83 10.89 9.73
CA ASP A 319 12.82 10.26 8.86
C ASP A 319 12.81 10.94 7.48
N VAL A 320 13.99 11.09 6.92
CA VAL A 320 14.11 11.49 5.52
C VAL A 320 13.38 10.48 4.66
N ALA A 321 12.59 10.95 3.69
CA ALA A 321 11.86 10.08 2.78
C ALA A 321 12.81 9.04 2.17
N GLY A 322 12.44 7.76 2.28
CA GLY A 322 13.25 6.67 1.79
C GLY A 322 14.20 6.03 2.79
N VAL A 323 14.11 6.38 4.06
CA VAL A 323 14.74 5.59 5.13
C VAL A 323 13.75 4.57 5.62
N GLY A 324 14.04 3.28 5.42
CA GLY A 324 13.27 2.16 5.93
C GLY A 324 13.96 1.54 7.14
N ARG A 325 13.16 1.21 8.16
CA ARG A 325 13.66 0.60 9.40
C ARG A 325 13.52 -0.92 9.43
N GLY A 326 13.38 -1.50 8.26
CA GLY A 326 13.27 -2.93 8.03
C GLY A 326 11.93 -3.37 7.47
N ILE A 327 11.93 -4.59 6.98
CA ILE A 327 10.77 -5.26 6.41
C ILE A 327 10.13 -6.17 7.44
N LEU A 328 8.82 -6.10 7.54
CA LEU A 328 7.99 -6.97 8.35
C LEU A 328 7.09 -7.82 7.45
N ILE A 329 6.77 -9.03 7.90
CA ILE A 329 5.75 -9.89 7.30
C ILE A 329 4.58 -10.01 8.26
N PHE A 330 3.38 -9.87 7.73
CA PHE A 330 2.11 -10.04 8.40
C PHE A 330 1.40 -11.28 7.81
N ASP A 331 1.15 -12.30 8.64
CA ASP A 331 0.35 -13.47 8.25
C ASP A 331 -1.14 -13.14 8.35
N LEU A 332 -1.74 -12.82 7.21
CA LEU A 332 -3.15 -12.43 7.08
C LEU A 332 -4.11 -13.51 7.59
N LYS A 333 -3.77 -14.79 7.37
CA LYS A 333 -4.58 -15.92 7.83
C LYS A 333 -4.54 -16.09 9.36
N SER A 334 -3.37 -15.88 9.96
CA SER A 334 -3.23 -15.92 11.42
C SER A 334 -3.94 -14.74 12.09
N TYR A 335 -3.88 -13.56 11.47
CA TYR A 335 -4.63 -12.39 11.91
C TYR A 335 -6.15 -12.62 11.89
N GLU A 336 -6.70 -13.13 10.79
CA GLU A 336 -8.14 -13.44 10.69
C GLU A 336 -8.61 -14.43 11.76
N LYS A 337 -7.77 -15.40 12.13
CA LYS A 337 -8.06 -16.33 13.23
C LYS A 337 -8.08 -15.62 14.59
N ALA A 338 -7.09 -14.76 14.84
CA ALA A 338 -7.00 -14.00 16.09
C ALA A 338 -8.19 -13.04 16.25
N GLU A 339 -8.60 -12.34 15.19
CA GLU A 339 -9.78 -11.48 15.22
C GLU A 339 -11.07 -12.25 15.53
N LYS A 340 -11.28 -13.38 14.88
CA LYS A 340 -12.46 -14.24 15.16
C LYS A 340 -12.52 -14.69 16.61
N GLN A 341 -11.38 -15.08 17.19
CA GLN A 341 -11.31 -15.49 18.59
C GLN A 341 -11.58 -14.33 19.55
N HIS A 342 -11.07 -13.14 19.24
CA HIS A 342 -11.30 -11.93 20.04
C HIS A 342 -12.79 -11.53 20.02
N ASN A 343 -13.41 -11.52 18.86
CA ASN A 343 -14.82 -11.17 18.69
C ASN A 343 -15.74 -12.19 19.40
N HIS A 344 -15.39 -13.49 19.39
CA HIS A 344 -16.15 -14.53 20.09
C HIS A 344 -16.09 -14.34 21.62
N LYS A 345 -14.92 -14.13 22.19
CA LYS A 345 -14.75 -13.84 23.62
C LYS A 345 -15.47 -12.57 24.07
N SER A 346 -15.44 -11.53 23.26
CA SER A 346 -16.15 -10.27 23.54
C SER A 346 -17.67 -10.46 23.54
N ALA A 347 -18.21 -11.26 22.63
CA ALA A 347 -19.62 -11.61 22.60
C ALA A 347 -20.05 -12.45 23.82
N GLU A 348 -19.25 -13.43 24.24
CA GLU A 348 -19.53 -14.25 25.43
C GLU A 348 -19.49 -13.40 26.72
N SER A 349 -18.54 -12.48 26.87
CA SER A 349 -18.44 -11.62 28.03
C SER A 349 -19.64 -10.64 28.13
N SER A 350 -20.12 -10.13 27.00
CA SER A 350 -21.32 -9.27 26.95
C SER A 350 -22.61 -10.03 27.31
N MET A 351 -22.73 -11.30 26.88
CA MET A 351 -23.87 -12.16 27.27
C MET A 351 -23.86 -12.55 28.74
N SER A 352 -22.67 -12.77 29.32
CA SER A 352 -22.55 -13.10 30.75
C SER A 352 -22.88 -11.91 31.66
N SER A 353 -22.47 -10.70 31.28
CA SER A 353 -22.80 -9.46 32.01
C SER A 353 -24.27 -9.09 31.92
N GLY A 354 -24.93 -9.36 30.80
CA GLY A 354 -26.38 -9.17 30.63
C GLY A 354 -27.23 -10.14 31.44
N ARG A 355 -26.76 -11.35 31.73
CA ARG A 355 -27.47 -12.31 32.60
C ARG A 355 -27.39 -11.97 34.09
N LEU A 356 -26.33 -11.32 34.54
CA LEU A 356 -26.19 -10.90 35.95
C LEU A 356 -27.05 -9.68 36.30
N SER A 357 -27.37 -8.81 35.33
CA SER A 357 -28.24 -7.65 35.54
C SER A 357 -29.74 -8.00 35.55
N SER A 358 -30.15 -9.16 35.03
CA SER A 358 -31.53 -9.63 35.01
C SER A 358 -31.92 -10.52 36.21
N MET A 359 -31.00 -10.80 37.13
CA MET A 359 -31.24 -11.58 38.35
C MET A 359 -31.38 -10.74 39.63
N ASN A 360 -31.31 -9.40 39.54
CA ASN A 360 -31.45 -8.45 40.67
C ASN A 360 -32.65 -7.50 40.48
N LEU A 361 -33.81 -8.04 40.09
CA LEU A 361 -35.11 -7.34 40.17
C LEU A 361 -36.14 -8.22 40.85
#